data_fef8378e56329cdce6b69451f0a8e850
#
_entry.id   fef8378e56329cdce6b69451f0a8e850
#
_cell.length_a   1.000
_cell.length_b   1.000
_cell.length_c   1.000
_cell.angle_alpha   90.00
_cell.angle_beta   90.00
_cell.angle_gamma   90.00
#
_symmetry.space_group_name_H-M   'P 1'
#
loop_
_entity.id
_entity.type
_entity.pdbx_description
1 polymer ?
#
loop_
_entity_poly.entity_id
_entity_poly.type
_entity_poly.pdbx_seq_one_letter_code
_entity_poly.pdbx_strand_id
1 'polypeptide(L)'
;MIKVYRKRMLVATAVLILAPSLSWGSGFALFEVGGRQGGMAGTMVAVGDDLSTLFWNPAGMAFQTNEGTQVMVGTTLIWPEQTFTGSSPYPGAGYTASQVEQMFFPVHLFVGIPVNDRLEVSFALHNPFGLGTEWEEDFLGNYISKKADLMVFDLGASMAYQLSETFGFGVGVDYMTTTIELTRDVGLINPFNQQLSTVAEANLKSDGINSAWAWNAGILWKMGAGFSFGASYRSEFTINGDGKSTFTQVPTGYPEFDGLLGTIFPFDGEVPIEASIAFPDFWNVGLAWQNEKWTISGQYGVMGWSVYEELPIIFPENPEFSSVRPENFEDAPQWRIGVEFRADEHWDLRIGYLEDETPQPAAGMSPLLGDATRKAYMGGLSYHTDRFRFDIAYEFVDSEERSTDGQSYDGFNGTYKAESPLLHMSLTFKF
;
A
#
# COMPACT_ATOMS: atom_id res chain seq x y z
N MET A 1 60.56 -28.53 -4.74
CA MET A 1 60.21 -27.18 -4.28
C MET A 1 58.83 -26.84 -4.86
N ILE A 2 57.77 -27.13 -4.09
CA ILE A 2 56.37 -26.94 -4.53
C ILE A 2 55.89 -25.63 -3.92
N LYS A 3 55.62 -24.62 -4.77
CA LYS A 3 54.99 -23.38 -4.33
C LYS A 3 53.45 -23.55 -4.28
N VAL A 4 52.89 -23.60 -3.09
CA VAL A 4 51.43 -23.58 -2.83
C VAL A 4 50.95 -22.15 -2.93
N TYR A 5 50.14 -21.83 -3.92
CA TYR A 5 49.40 -20.58 -4.00
C TYR A 5 48.13 -20.66 -3.10
N ARG A 6 48.19 -20.01 -1.94
CA ARG A 6 46.99 -19.75 -1.13
C ARG A 6 46.19 -18.60 -1.76
N LYS A 7 45.09 -18.93 -2.46
CA LYS A 7 44.05 -17.97 -2.78
C LYS A 7 43.37 -17.57 -1.44
N ARG A 8 43.57 -16.35 -1.02
CA ARG A 8 42.75 -15.72 0.06
C ARG A 8 41.40 -15.36 -0.54
N MET A 9 40.38 -16.14 -0.21
CA MET A 9 38.98 -15.76 -0.37
C MET A 9 38.65 -14.68 0.69
N LEU A 10 38.54 -13.44 0.26
CA LEU A 10 37.96 -12.37 1.07
C LEU A 10 36.45 -12.60 1.11
N VAL A 11 35.97 -13.19 2.19
CA VAL A 11 34.55 -13.17 2.55
C VAL A 11 34.30 -11.77 3.11
N ALA A 12 33.66 -10.89 2.32
CA ALA A 12 33.13 -9.64 2.80
C ALA A 12 31.89 -9.96 3.65
N THR A 13 32.08 -10.04 4.94
CA THR A 13 30.97 -10.10 5.92
C THR A 13 30.39 -8.69 5.98
N ALA A 14 29.27 -8.47 5.26
CA ALA A 14 28.44 -7.29 5.45
C ALA A 14 27.79 -7.42 6.85
N VAL A 15 28.32 -6.66 7.80
CA VAL A 15 27.66 -6.44 9.11
C VAL A 15 26.50 -5.51 8.84
N LEU A 16 25.29 -6.05 8.71
CA LEU A 16 24.04 -5.29 8.80
C LEU A 16 23.92 -4.78 10.24
N ILE A 17 24.17 -3.50 10.43
CA ILE A 17 23.82 -2.80 11.64
C ILE A 17 22.30 -2.62 11.60
N LEU A 18 21.58 -3.46 12.34
CA LEU A 18 20.17 -3.29 12.63
C LEU A 18 19.99 -2.05 13.52
N ALA A 19 19.67 -0.91 12.92
CA ALA A 19 19.06 0.21 13.61
C ALA A 19 17.54 0.13 13.32
N PRO A 20 16.67 0.25 14.34
CA PRO A 20 15.22 0.19 14.13
C PRO A 20 14.72 1.52 13.54
N SER A 21 13.92 1.46 12.49
CA SER A 21 13.17 2.59 11.90
C SER A 21 12.21 2.05 10.84
N LEU A 22 11.23 2.52 10.49
CA LEU A 22 9.90 3.06 10.69
C LEU A 22 9.23 3.55 9.41
N SER A 23 7.92 3.34 9.21
CA SER A 23 7.38 3.42 7.90
C SER A 23 5.89 3.67 7.73
N TRP A 24 5.47 4.58 6.98
CA TRP A 24 4.29 4.69 6.10
C TRP A 24 4.49 5.95 5.25
N GLY A 25 4.25 5.91 3.97
CA GLY A 25 4.19 7.02 3.04
C GLY A 25 3.23 6.66 1.90
N SER A 26 2.78 7.61 1.10
CA SER A 26 1.73 7.46 0.07
C SER A 26 0.36 7.05 0.60
N GLY A 27 0.00 7.46 1.80
CA GLY A 27 -1.30 7.11 2.37
C GLY A 27 -1.43 5.60 2.57
N PHE A 28 -2.42 4.96 1.96
CA PHE A 28 -2.64 3.51 2.02
C PHE A 28 -2.45 2.81 0.66
N ALA A 29 -1.63 3.37 -0.23
CA ALA A 29 -1.25 2.73 -1.48
C ALA A 29 -0.21 1.63 -1.27
N LEU A 30 -0.36 0.52 -2.01
CA LEU A 30 0.53 -0.64 -2.02
C LEU A 30 1.22 -0.77 -3.38
N PHE A 31 2.55 -0.92 -3.38
CA PHE A 31 3.38 -1.04 -4.59
C PHE A 31 4.05 -2.42 -4.71
N GLU A 32 3.67 -3.36 -3.85
CA GLU A 32 4.33 -4.61 -3.56
C GLU A 32 3.88 -5.73 -4.50
N VAL A 33 4.18 -5.60 -5.80
CA VAL A 33 3.69 -6.48 -6.89
C VAL A 33 4.78 -7.38 -7.51
N GLY A 34 5.74 -7.82 -6.73
CA GLY A 34 6.75 -8.78 -7.18
C GLY A 34 8.11 -8.64 -6.51
N GLY A 35 8.85 -9.75 -6.39
CA GLY A 35 10.15 -9.78 -5.75
C GLY A 35 11.23 -9.03 -6.52
N ARG A 36 11.21 -9.05 -7.87
CA ARG A 36 12.18 -8.32 -8.68
C ARG A 36 12.01 -6.82 -8.54
N GLN A 37 10.79 -6.33 -8.73
CA GLN A 37 10.48 -4.91 -8.62
C GLN A 37 10.70 -4.41 -7.18
N GLY A 38 10.36 -5.22 -6.15
CA GLY A 38 10.65 -4.89 -4.75
C GLY A 38 12.13 -4.65 -4.51
N GLY A 39 13.04 -5.48 -5.08
CA GLY A 39 14.49 -5.27 -4.99
C GLY A 39 15.02 -4.07 -5.78
N MET A 40 14.23 -3.52 -6.71
CA MET A 40 14.55 -2.35 -7.54
C MET A 40 13.74 -1.10 -7.17
N ALA A 41 13.16 -1.05 -5.98
CA ALA A 41 12.30 0.04 -5.53
C ALA A 41 11.13 0.38 -6.48
N GLY A 42 10.62 -0.59 -7.25
CA GLY A 42 9.52 -0.38 -8.19
C GLY A 42 9.88 0.39 -9.47
N THR A 43 11.14 0.57 -9.82
CA THR A 43 11.58 1.37 -10.99
C THR A 43 11.33 0.67 -12.33
N MET A 44 10.10 0.17 -12.58
CA MET A 44 9.78 -0.68 -13.72
C MET A 44 9.15 0.07 -14.91
N VAL A 45 8.82 1.34 -14.77
CA VAL A 45 8.11 2.13 -15.80
C VAL A 45 8.87 2.19 -17.13
N ALA A 46 10.22 2.26 -17.09
CA ALA A 46 11.08 2.29 -18.28
C ALA A 46 11.82 0.96 -18.52
N VAL A 47 11.78 0.01 -17.60
CA VAL A 47 12.46 -1.30 -17.71
C VAL A 47 11.63 -2.26 -18.58
N GLY A 48 10.38 -2.53 -18.18
CA GLY A 48 9.34 -3.17 -18.97
C GLY A 48 9.68 -4.58 -19.48
N ASP A 49 10.45 -5.39 -18.72
CA ASP A 49 10.94 -6.70 -19.15
C ASP A 49 10.54 -7.85 -18.21
N ASP A 50 9.55 -7.63 -17.33
CA ASP A 50 8.87 -8.68 -16.58
C ASP A 50 7.37 -8.35 -16.35
N LEU A 51 6.61 -9.31 -15.81
CA LEU A 51 5.16 -9.18 -15.66
C LEU A 51 4.72 -8.12 -14.62
N SER A 52 5.59 -7.70 -13.68
CA SER A 52 5.25 -6.61 -12.75
C SER A 52 5.05 -5.26 -13.44
N THR A 53 5.50 -5.15 -14.70
CA THR A 53 5.22 -3.98 -15.55
C THR A 53 3.71 -3.76 -15.79
N LEU A 54 2.86 -4.78 -15.63
CA LEU A 54 1.40 -4.61 -15.71
C LEU A 54 0.87 -3.64 -14.66
N PHE A 55 1.49 -3.58 -13.51
CA PHE A 55 1.21 -2.56 -12.51
C PHE A 55 1.83 -1.21 -12.88
N TRP A 56 3.11 -1.19 -13.29
CA TRP A 56 3.87 0.05 -13.46
C TRP A 56 3.66 0.73 -14.82
N ASN A 57 3.66 -0.04 -15.90
CA ASN A 57 3.52 0.46 -17.28
C ASN A 57 3.10 -0.67 -18.23
N PRO A 58 1.83 -0.80 -18.61
CA PRO A 58 1.37 -1.89 -19.46
C PRO A 58 2.06 -1.96 -20.82
N ALA A 59 2.67 -0.86 -21.29
CA ALA A 59 3.42 -0.84 -22.56
C ALA A 59 4.67 -1.75 -22.55
N GLY A 60 5.19 -2.13 -21.36
CA GLY A 60 6.31 -3.06 -21.25
C GLY A 60 6.01 -4.41 -21.89
N MET A 61 4.77 -4.88 -21.80
CA MET A 61 4.33 -6.16 -22.39
C MET A 61 4.46 -6.20 -23.92
N ALA A 62 4.44 -5.06 -24.59
CA ALA A 62 4.63 -4.98 -26.05
C ALA A 62 5.99 -5.50 -26.52
N PHE A 63 6.99 -5.60 -25.63
CA PHE A 63 8.32 -6.06 -25.91
C PHE A 63 8.63 -7.46 -25.36
N GLN A 64 7.62 -8.17 -24.87
CA GLN A 64 7.72 -9.50 -24.29
C GLN A 64 7.05 -10.59 -25.15
N THR A 65 6.52 -10.25 -26.30
CA THR A 65 5.78 -11.16 -27.21
C THR A 65 6.57 -12.41 -27.61
N ASN A 66 7.89 -12.35 -27.61
CA ASN A 66 8.77 -13.49 -27.94
C ASN A 66 9.08 -14.42 -26.74
N GLU A 67 8.63 -14.07 -25.54
CA GLU A 67 8.89 -14.83 -24.32
C GLU A 67 7.92 -16.01 -24.12
N GLY A 68 6.91 -16.15 -24.98
CA GLY A 68 5.82 -17.10 -24.81
C GLY A 68 4.80 -16.66 -23.74
N THR A 69 3.91 -17.54 -23.37
CA THR A 69 2.98 -17.28 -22.27
C THR A 69 3.72 -17.27 -20.94
N GLN A 70 3.54 -16.22 -20.16
CA GLN A 70 4.16 -16.07 -18.86
C GLN A 70 3.11 -16.00 -17.76
N VAL A 71 3.42 -16.56 -16.58
CA VAL A 71 2.59 -16.49 -15.38
C VAL A 71 3.51 -16.16 -14.20
N MET A 72 3.19 -15.08 -13.49
CA MET A 72 3.86 -14.70 -12.24
C MET A 72 2.86 -14.77 -11.09
N VAL A 73 3.26 -15.39 -9.99
CA VAL A 73 2.52 -15.41 -8.73
C VAL A 73 3.44 -15.05 -7.59
N GLY A 74 2.92 -14.34 -6.60
CA GLY A 74 3.70 -14.02 -5.41
C GLY A 74 2.91 -13.29 -4.35
N THR A 75 3.63 -12.90 -3.31
CA THR A 75 3.12 -12.15 -2.16
C THR A 75 4.23 -11.32 -1.55
N THR A 76 3.83 -10.31 -0.81
CA THR A 76 4.73 -9.57 0.08
C THR A 76 4.25 -9.77 1.51
N LEU A 77 5.14 -10.15 2.39
CA LEU A 77 4.85 -10.18 3.83
C LEU A 77 5.19 -8.80 4.40
N ILE A 78 4.24 -8.19 5.11
CA ILE A 78 4.34 -6.85 5.69
C ILE A 78 4.08 -6.97 7.19
N TRP A 79 5.00 -6.49 8.02
CA TRP A 79 4.86 -6.45 9.48
C TRP A 79 4.85 -5.00 9.95
N PRO A 80 3.67 -4.33 9.95
CA PRO A 80 3.59 -2.95 10.42
C PRO A 80 3.63 -2.88 11.95
N GLU A 81 4.37 -1.91 12.44
CA GLU A 81 4.37 -1.54 13.85
C GLU A 81 4.15 -0.02 13.93
N GLN A 82 3.21 0.42 14.74
CA GLN A 82 3.00 1.86 14.98
C GLN A 82 2.89 2.14 16.47
N THR A 83 3.56 3.20 16.90
CA THR A 83 3.48 3.73 18.26
C THR A 83 2.94 5.15 18.24
N PHE A 84 2.28 5.52 19.32
CA PHE A 84 1.74 6.84 19.56
C PHE A 84 2.24 7.39 20.88
N THR A 85 2.66 8.67 20.90
CA THR A 85 3.02 9.41 22.10
C THR A 85 2.16 10.66 22.18
N GLY A 86 1.32 10.73 23.22
CA GLY A 86 0.35 11.79 23.42
C GLY A 86 0.97 13.14 23.75
N SER A 87 0.29 14.20 23.32
CA SER A 87 0.60 15.59 23.67
C SER A 87 -0.60 16.33 24.26
N SER A 88 -0.36 17.52 24.85
CA SER A 88 -1.44 18.36 25.38
C SER A 88 -2.25 18.98 24.22
N PRO A 89 -3.56 19.28 24.43
CA PRO A 89 -4.32 19.10 25.67
C PRO A 89 -4.82 17.67 25.90
N TYR A 90 -5.05 16.85 24.87
CA TYR A 90 -5.58 15.49 24.97
C TYR A 90 -4.87 14.59 23.93
N PRO A 91 -4.46 13.36 24.29
CA PRO A 91 -4.67 12.63 25.56
C PRO A 91 -3.75 13.08 26.71
N GLY A 92 -2.78 13.96 26.47
CA GLY A 92 -1.89 14.48 27.47
C GLY A 92 -0.43 13.98 27.29
N ALA A 93 0.52 14.78 27.75
CA ALA A 93 1.93 14.44 27.63
C ALA A 93 2.28 13.21 28.49
N GLY A 94 3.09 12.30 27.90
CA GLY A 94 3.55 11.08 28.56
C GLY A 94 2.61 9.87 28.39
N TYR A 95 1.45 10.04 27.76
CA TYR A 95 0.63 8.92 27.33
C TYR A 95 1.29 8.22 26.13
N THR A 96 1.40 6.90 26.14
CA THR A 96 1.95 6.11 25.04
C THR A 96 1.06 4.91 24.76
N ALA A 97 0.95 4.53 23.51
CA ALA A 97 0.27 3.32 23.08
C ALA A 97 0.94 2.73 21.84
N SER A 98 0.70 1.45 21.60
CA SER A 98 1.20 0.73 20.42
C SER A 98 0.04 0.03 19.72
N GLN A 99 0.18 -0.19 18.41
CA GLN A 99 -0.71 -1.11 17.71
C GLN A 99 -0.43 -2.56 18.11
N VAL A 100 -1.45 -3.39 17.98
CA VAL A 100 -1.33 -4.84 18.11
C VAL A 100 -0.47 -5.37 16.96
N GLU A 101 0.41 -6.34 17.25
CA GLU A 101 1.23 -6.98 16.21
C GLU A 101 0.34 -7.63 15.14
N GLN A 102 0.55 -7.26 13.90
CA GLN A 102 -0.19 -7.76 12.73
C GLN A 102 0.77 -8.19 11.64
N MET A 103 0.30 -9.03 10.72
CA MET A 103 1.02 -9.40 9.51
C MET A 103 0.04 -9.40 8.33
N PHE A 104 0.38 -8.66 7.27
CA PHE A 104 -0.38 -8.63 6.03
C PHE A 104 0.39 -9.32 4.91
N PHE A 105 -0.33 -9.84 3.91
CA PHE A 105 0.24 -10.57 2.80
C PHE A 105 -0.50 -10.25 1.49
N PRO A 106 -0.40 -9.01 0.96
CA PRO A 106 -0.93 -8.70 -0.35
C PRO A 106 -0.38 -9.69 -1.39
N VAL A 107 -1.26 -10.14 -2.26
CA VAL A 107 -0.96 -11.15 -3.27
C VAL A 107 -0.94 -10.53 -4.66
N HIS A 108 -0.21 -11.17 -5.60
CA HIS A 108 -0.30 -10.82 -7.00
C HIS A 108 -0.26 -12.07 -7.89
N LEU A 109 -1.02 -12.00 -8.97
CA LEU A 109 -1.02 -12.95 -10.07
C LEU A 109 -1.07 -12.16 -11.37
N PHE A 110 -0.06 -12.34 -12.22
CA PHE A 110 0.01 -11.73 -13.54
C PHE A 110 0.14 -12.79 -14.60
N VAL A 111 -0.55 -12.60 -15.72
CA VAL A 111 -0.51 -13.50 -16.89
C VAL A 111 -0.32 -12.66 -18.13
N GLY A 112 0.72 -12.96 -18.91
CA GLY A 112 1.01 -12.38 -20.22
C GLY A 112 0.85 -13.44 -21.31
N ILE A 113 0.08 -13.14 -22.37
CA ILE A 113 -0.24 -14.05 -23.47
C ILE A 113 0.06 -13.35 -24.80
N PRO A 114 1.12 -13.71 -25.51
CA PRO A 114 1.38 -13.17 -26.83
C PRO A 114 0.31 -13.67 -27.81
N VAL A 115 -0.35 -12.74 -28.51
CA VAL A 115 -1.32 -13.02 -29.55
C VAL A 115 -0.63 -13.16 -30.92
N ASN A 116 0.40 -12.33 -31.13
CA ASN A 116 1.29 -12.37 -32.27
C ASN A 116 2.60 -11.60 -31.93
N ASP A 117 3.52 -11.49 -32.89
CA ASP A 117 4.86 -10.88 -32.68
C ASP A 117 4.82 -9.40 -32.22
N ARG A 118 3.66 -8.75 -32.17
CA ARG A 118 3.50 -7.33 -31.82
C ARG A 118 2.38 -7.04 -30.80
N LEU A 119 1.55 -8.01 -30.54
CA LEU A 119 0.36 -7.83 -29.68
C LEU A 119 0.41 -8.82 -28.53
N GLU A 120 0.28 -8.31 -27.33
CA GLU A 120 0.10 -9.10 -26.12
C GLU A 120 -1.19 -8.71 -25.39
N VAL A 121 -1.86 -9.70 -24.82
CA VAL A 121 -3.01 -9.54 -23.92
C VAL A 121 -2.61 -10.05 -22.56
N SER A 122 -2.94 -9.34 -21.52
CA SER A 122 -2.50 -9.64 -20.17
C SER A 122 -3.61 -9.51 -19.16
N PHE A 123 -3.49 -10.25 -18.05
CA PHE A 123 -4.41 -10.20 -16.93
C PHE A 123 -3.63 -10.00 -15.63
N ALA A 124 -4.20 -9.23 -14.72
CA ALA A 124 -3.63 -8.91 -13.43
C ALA A 124 -4.65 -9.14 -12.32
N LEU A 125 -4.18 -9.68 -11.20
CA LEU A 125 -4.86 -9.65 -9.91
C LEU A 125 -3.83 -9.21 -8.87
N HIS A 126 -4.09 -8.11 -8.17
CA HIS A 126 -3.21 -7.62 -7.12
C HIS A 126 -3.95 -6.70 -6.14
N ASN A 127 -3.26 -6.26 -5.09
CA ASN A 127 -3.79 -5.34 -4.10
C ASN A 127 -3.11 -3.96 -4.25
N PRO A 128 -3.75 -2.98 -4.93
CA PRO A 128 -3.14 -1.64 -5.09
C PRO A 128 -3.30 -0.73 -3.87
N PHE A 129 -4.23 -1.03 -2.98
CA PHE A 129 -4.47 -0.29 -1.74
C PHE A 129 -4.83 -1.24 -0.60
N GLY A 130 -4.39 -0.89 0.61
CA GLY A 130 -4.69 -1.62 1.82
C GLY A 130 -4.34 -0.81 3.05
N LEU A 131 -5.15 -0.95 4.10
CA LEU A 131 -4.91 -0.37 5.41
C LEU A 131 -5.31 -1.39 6.46
N GLY A 132 -4.43 -1.62 7.43
CA GLY A 132 -4.72 -2.45 8.59
C GLY A 132 -4.16 -1.80 9.82
N THR A 133 -5.02 -1.40 10.75
CA THR A 133 -4.66 -0.85 12.06
C THR A 133 -5.51 -1.52 13.13
N GLU A 134 -4.90 -1.83 14.26
CA GLU A 134 -5.60 -2.32 15.44
C GLU A 134 -4.83 -1.87 16.68
N TRP A 135 -5.52 -1.21 17.60
CA TRP A 135 -4.95 -0.69 18.83
C TRP A 135 -5.33 -1.55 20.04
N GLU A 136 -4.54 -1.47 21.10
CA GLU A 136 -4.84 -2.13 22.36
C GLU A 136 -6.20 -1.68 22.94
N GLU A 137 -6.85 -2.56 23.70
CA GLU A 137 -8.20 -2.34 24.25
C GLU A 137 -8.33 -1.07 25.11
N ASP A 138 -7.27 -0.67 25.81
CA ASP A 138 -7.26 0.51 26.69
C ASP A 138 -6.73 1.79 26.02
N PHE A 139 -6.53 1.75 24.70
CA PHE A 139 -6.08 2.91 23.95
C PHE A 139 -7.12 4.04 23.96
N LEU A 140 -6.71 5.23 24.40
CA LEU A 140 -7.60 6.40 24.48
C LEU A 140 -8.12 6.90 23.12
N GLY A 141 -7.46 6.51 22.03
CA GLY A 141 -7.86 6.80 20.66
C GLY A 141 -8.93 5.87 20.10
N ASN A 142 -9.39 4.83 20.84
CA ASN A 142 -10.39 3.86 20.37
C ASN A 142 -11.74 4.52 20.05
N TYR A 143 -12.03 5.71 20.58
CA TYR A 143 -13.20 6.51 20.19
C TYR A 143 -13.14 7.07 18.77
N ILE A 144 -11.94 7.10 18.16
CA ILE A 144 -11.73 7.51 16.77
C ILE A 144 -11.62 6.26 15.89
N SER A 145 -10.68 5.37 16.22
CA SER A 145 -10.49 4.09 15.55
C SER A 145 -9.85 3.10 16.52
N LYS A 146 -10.49 1.97 16.76
CA LYS A 146 -9.97 0.82 17.49
C LYS A 146 -9.35 -0.16 16.52
N LYS A 147 -10.05 -0.42 15.42
CA LYS A 147 -9.59 -1.26 14.31
C LYS A 147 -10.06 -0.69 12.98
N ALA A 148 -9.20 -0.74 11.99
CA ALA A 148 -9.54 -0.50 10.60
C ALA A 148 -8.91 -1.57 9.73
N ASP A 149 -9.68 -2.10 8.79
CA ASP A 149 -9.23 -3.05 7.77
C ASP A 149 -9.86 -2.63 6.44
N LEU A 150 -9.01 -2.24 5.49
CA LEU A 150 -9.36 -1.92 4.12
C LEU A 150 -8.52 -2.78 3.21
N MET A 151 -9.16 -3.48 2.28
CA MET A 151 -8.45 -4.24 1.25
C MET A 151 -9.10 -3.97 -0.10
N VAL A 152 -8.29 -3.53 -1.07
CA VAL A 152 -8.70 -3.38 -2.46
C VAL A 152 -8.04 -4.43 -3.31
N PHE A 153 -8.83 -5.09 -4.16
CA PHE A 153 -8.33 -5.96 -5.23
C PHE A 153 -8.55 -5.30 -6.57
N ASP A 154 -7.54 -5.31 -7.41
CA ASP A 154 -7.58 -4.97 -8.83
C ASP A 154 -7.64 -6.25 -9.66
N LEU A 155 -8.69 -6.39 -10.47
CA LEU A 155 -8.80 -7.40 -11.51
C LEU A 155 -8.65 -6.69 -12.86
N GLY A 156 -7.42 -6.60 -13.33
CA GLY A 156 -7.04 -5.89 -14.54
C GLY A 156 -6.99 -6.76 -15.78
N ALA A 157 -7.35 -6.18 -16.92
CA ALA A 157 -7.10 -6.74 -18.24
C ALA A 157 -6.45 -5.66 -19.12
N SER A 158 -5.33 -6.00 -19.75
CA SER A 158 -4.54 -5.05 -20.54
C SER A 158 -4.21 -5.60 -21.92
N MET A 159 -3.96 -4.68 -22.84
CA MET A 159 -3.48 -4.97 -24.18
C MET A 159 -2.28 -4.07 -24.47
N ALA A 160 -1.19 -4.66 -24.96
CA ALA A 160 0.00 -3.93 -25.35
C ALA A 160 0.37 -4.22 -26.81
N TYR A 161 0.73 -3.16 -27.54
CA TYR A 161 1.05 -3.25 -28.96
C TYR A 161 2.40 -2.59 -29.27
N GLN A 162 3.27 -3.36 -29.94
CA GLN A 162 4.55 -2.89 -30.46
C GLN A 162 4.36 -2.17 -31.81
N LEU A 163 4.32 -0.84 -31.78
CA LEU A 163 4.12 -0.03 -33.00
C LEU A 163 5.36 -0.09 -33.91
N SER A 164 6.56 -0.13 -33.35
CA SER A 164 7.83 -0.30 -34.05
C SER A 164 8.79 -1.14 -33.19
N GLU A 165 9.98 -1.45 -33.72
CA GLU A 165 11.03 -2.15 -32.95
C GLU A 165 11.48 -1.39 -31.68
N THR A 166 11.23 -0.09 -31.63
CA THR A 166 11.67 0.78 -30.55
C THR A 166 10.53 1.42 -29.74
N PHE A 167 9.28 1.35 -30.20
CA PHE A 167 8.16 2.02 -29.53
C PHE A 167 6.95 1.11 -29.37
N GLY A 168 6.46 1.04 -28.12
CA GLY A 168 5.26 0.32 -27.75
C GLY A 168 4.32 1.17 -26.89
N PHE A 169 3.06 0.83 -26.91
CA PHE A 169 2.05 1.39 -26.01
C PHE A 169 1.19 0.27 -25.42
N GLY A 170 0.57 0.54 -24.27
CA GLY A 170 -0.35 -0.36 -23.60
C GLY A 170 -1.53 0.39 -23.02
N VAL A 171 -2.68 -0.26 -22.95
CA VAL A 171 -3.89 0.22 -22.30
C VAL A 171 -4.55 -0.90 -21.54
N GLY A 172 -5.20 -0.58 -20.43
CA GLY A 172 -5.88 -1.56 -19.59
C GLY A 172 -7.15 -0.99 -18.97
N VAL A 173 -8.00 -1.90 -18.55
CA VAL A 173 -9.18 -1.64 -17.72
C VAL A 173 -9.06 -2.45 -16.45
N ASP A 174 -9.43 -1.86 -15.34
CA ASP A 174 -9.25 -2.38 -14.00
C ASP A 174 -10.63 -2.40 -13.30
N TYR A 175 -11.03 -3.55 -12.78
CA TYR A 175 -12.21 -3.72 -11.94
C TYR A 175 -11.75 -3.78 -10.49
N MET A 176 -11.92 -2.65 -9.79
CA MET A 176 -11.56 -2.49 -8.40
C MET A 176 -12.66 -3.00 -7.49
N THR A 177 -12.32 -3.85 -6.53
CA THR A 177 -13.27 -4.33 -5.52
C THR A 177 -12.70 -4.08 -4.14
N THR A 178 -13.57 -3.77 -3.16
CA THR A 178 -13.12 -3.51 -1.79
C THR A 178 -13.99 -4.19 -0.74
N THR A 179 -13.34 -4.53 0.36
CA THR A 179 -13.97 -4.82 1.65
C THR A 179 -13.42 -3.87 2.69
N ILE A 180 -14.30 -3.38 3.58
CA ILE A 180 -13.95 -2.44 4.65
C ILE A 180 -14.55 -2.95 5.95
N GLU A 181 -13.78 -2.89 7.03
CA GLU A 181 -14.26 -3.07 8.39
C GLU A 181 -13.62 -2.00 9.28
N LEU A 182 -14.47 -1.26 10.03
CA LEU A 182 -14.05 -0.26 10.99
C LEU A 182 -14.71 -0.54 12.34
N THR A 183 -13.93 -0.56 13.41
CA THR A 183 -14.43 -0.70 14.78
C THR A 183 -13.98 0.49 15.60
N ARG A 184 -14.88 1.06 16.39
CA ARG A 184 -14.57 2.12 17.34
C ARG A 184 -15.45 2.06 18.59
N ASP A 185 -14.95 2.61 19.67
CA ASP A 185 -15.73 2.83 20.87
C ASP A 185 -16.65 4.04 20.71
N VAL A 186 -17.82 3.97 21.31
CA VAL A 186 -18.77 5.08 21.42
C VAL A 186 -18.82 5.55 22.86
N GLY A 187 -18.51 6.83 23.10
CA GLY A 187 -18.47 7.43 24.42
C GLY A 187 -19.61 8.42 24.64
N LEU A 188 -20.22 8.38 25.80
CA LEU A 188 -21.18 9.40 26.29
C LEU A 188 -20.81 9.84 27.69
N ILE A 189 -21.18 11.10 28.02
CA ILE A 189 -21.09 11.59 29.40
C ILE A 189 -22.18 10.91 30.24
N ASN A 190 -21.75 10.12 31.21
CA ASN A 190 -22.65 9.46 32.13
C ASN A 190 -23.33 10.51 33.06
N PRO A 191 -24.64 10.61 33.04
CA PRO A 191 -25.36 11.63 33.81
C PRO A 191 -25.25 11.44 35.32
N PHE A 192 -24.90 10.25 35.80
CA PHE A 192 -24.82 9.92 37.24
C PHE A 192 -23.47 10.28 37.87
N ASN A 193 -22.38 10.28 37.11
CA ASN A 193 -21.01 10.60 37.60
C ASN A 193 -20.34 11.75 36.86
N GLN A 194 -20.94 12.26 35.77
CA GLN A 194 -20.40 13.34 34.91
C GLN A 194 -19.06 13.00 34.24
N GLN A 195 -18.77 11.71 34.07
CA GLN A 195 -17.55 11.24 33.37
C GLN A 195 -17.88 10.65 32.01
N LEU A 196 -16.95 10.74 31.10
CA LEU A 196 -17.00 10.00 29.83
C LEU A 196 -16.98 8.50 30.13
N SER A 197 -17.93 7.78 29.59
CA SER A 197 -18.02 6.32 29.70
C SER A 197 -18.16 5.74 28.31
N THR A 198 -17.42 4.68 28.01
CA THR A 198 -17.70 3.84 26.83
C THR A 198 -19.04 3.18 27.03
N VAL A 199 -19.97 3.39 26.10
CA VAL A 199 -21.35 2.91 26.19
C VAL A 199 -21.67 1.85 25.15
N ALA A 200 -20.93 1.85 24.05
CA ALA A 200 -21.05 0.86 22.99
C ALA A 200 -19.71 0.68 22.26
N GLU A 201 -19.57 -0.45 21.60
CA GLU A 201 -18.63 -0.66 20.48
C GLU A 201 -19.44 -0.66 19.19
N ALA A 202 -19.04 0.19 18.22
CA ALA A 202 -19.62 0.22 16.88
C ALA A 202 -18.69 -0.51 15.91
N ASN A 203 -19.21 -1.53 15.22
CA ASN A 203 -18.55 -2.20 14.12
C ASN A 203 -19.27 -1.85 12.82
N LEU A 204 -18.53 -1.28 11.87
CA LEU A 204 -19.02 -0.86 10.56
C LEU A 204 -18.37 -1.78 9.52
N LYS A 205 -19.17 -2.42 8.69
CA LYS A 205 -18.68 -3.41 7.70
C LYS A 205 -19.39 -3.25 6.37
N SER A 206 -18.64 -3.42 5.25
CA SER A 206 -19.25 -3.45 3.93
C SER A 206 -20.26 -4.60 3.82
N ASP A 207 -21.41 -4.34 3.19
CA ASP A 207 -22.41 -5.35 2.85
C ASP A 207 -22.11 -5.92 1.46
N GLY A 208 -21.33 -7.00 1.43
CA GLY A 208 -20.85 -7.61 0.20
C GLY A 208 -19.62 -6.91 -0.40
N ILE A 209 -19.49 -6.96 -1.73
CA ILE A 209 -18.37 -6.42 -2.49
C ILE A 209 -18.79 -5.10 -3.12
N ASN A 210 -18.14 -4.03 -2.70
CA ASN A 210 -18.26 -2.71 -3.32
C ASN A 210 -17.21 -2.58 -4.43
N SER A 211 -17.55 -1.92 -5.55
CA SER A 211 -16.67 -1.93 -6.72
C SER A 211 -16.73 -0.64 -7.53
N ALA A 212 -15.66 -0.41 -8.31
CA ALA A 212 -15.55 0.66 -9.29
C ALA A 212 -14.75 0.19 -10.51
N TRP A 213 -14.82 0.97 -11.59
CA TRP A 213 -13.98 0.78 -12.76
C TRP A 213 -12.92 1.87 -12.83
N ALA A 214 -11.70 1.46 -13.21
CA ALA A 214 -10.58 2.32 -13.51
C ALA A 214 -9.96 1.92 -14.85
N TRP A 215 -9.00 2.68 -15.31
CA TRP A 215 -8.24 2.38 -16.52
C TRP A 215 -6.78 2.78 -16.35
N ASN A 216 -5.92 2.17 -17.16
CA ASN A 216 -4.50 2.51 -17.19
C ASN A 216 -4.00 2.58 -18.63
N ALA A 217 -2.92 3.35 -18.84
CA ALA A 217 -2.25 3.47 -20.12
C ALA A 217 -0.76 3.75 -19.93
N GLY A 218 0.03 3.39 -20.95
CA GLY A 218 1.45 3.70 -20.92
C GLY A 218 2.11 3.63 -22.28
N ILE A 219 3.31 4.19 -22.32
CA ILE A 219 4.23 4.13 -23.47
C ILE A 219 5.61 3.67 -23.00
N LEU A 220 6.31 2.95 -23.86
CA LEU A 220 7.70 2.56 -23.68
C LEU A 220 8.47 2.81 -24.98
N TRP A 221 9.55 3.57 -24.87
CA TRP A 221 10.42 3.90 -25.98
C TRP A 221 11.86 3.45 -25.73
N LYS A 222 12.33 2.47 -26.50
CA LYS A 222 13.72 2.01 -26.53
C LYS A 222 14.54 2.93 -27.43
N MET A 223 15.27 3.87 -26.83
CA MET A 223 15.99 4.95 -27.53
C MET A 223 17.29 4.51 -28.21
N GLY A 224 17.71 3.24 -28.01
CA GLY A 224 18.99 2.71 -28.48
C GLY A 224 20.13 2.85 -27.47
N ALA A 225 21.26 2.19 -27.75
CA ALA A 225 22.42 2.11 -26.84
C ALA A 225 22.09 1.65 -25.42
N GLY A 226 21.04 0.85 -25.25
CA GLY A 226 20.56 0.35 -23.97
C GLY A 226 19.64 1.31 -23.20
N PHE A 227 19.39 2.54 -23.69
CA PHE A 227 18.48 3.49 -23.03
C PHE A 227 17.03 3.26 -23.39
N SER A 228 16.14 3.43 -22.41
CA SER A 228 14.69 3.44 -22.58
C SER A 228 14.06 4.53 -21.74
N PHE A 229 12.92 5.03 -22.24
CA PHE A 229 12.04 5.98 -21.56
C PHE A 229 10.66 5.36 -21.46
N GLY A 230 10.04 5.47 -20.28
CA GLY A 230 8.67 5.02 -20.03
C GLY A 230 7.83 6.12 -19.40
N ALA A 231 6.55 6.12 -19.72
CA ALA A 231 5.56 6.93 -19.02
C ALA A 231 4.26 6.13 -18.88
N SER A 232 3.58 6.28 -17.75
CA SER A 232 2.33 5.58 -17.46
C SER A 232 1.39 6.45 -16.65
N TYR A 233 0.10 6.12 -16.75
CA TYR A 233 -0.98 6.74 -16.00
C TYR A 233 -2.00 5.65 -15.59
N ARG A 234 -2.44 5.71 -14.34
CA ARG A 234 -3.61 5.00 -13.81
C ARG A 234 -4.63 6.03 -13.36
N SER A 235 -5.90 5.83 -13.72
CA SER A 235 -6.96 6.77 -13.38
C SER A 235 -7.35 6.70 -11.91
N GLU A 236 -7.81 7.80 -11.37
CA GLU A 236 -8.59 7.84 -10.14
C GLU A 236 -9.87 7.01 -10.25
N PHE A 237 -10.42 6.60 -9.12
CA PHE A 237 -11.73 5.97 -9.03
C PHE A 237 -12.34 6.22 -7.65
N THR A 238 -13.67 6.14 -7.57
CA THR A 238 -14.39 6.26 -6.30
C THR A 238 -15.21 5.01 -6.07
N ILE A 239 -15.06 4.40 -4.90
CA ILE A 239 -15.93 3.32 -4.45
C ILE A 239 -17.00 3.90 -3.55
N ASN A 240 -18.25 3.84 -4.03
CA ASN A 240 -19.42 4.11 -3.21
C ASN A 240 -19.93 2.76 -2.70
N GLY A 241 -20.06 2.62 -1.39
CA GLY A 241 -20.34 1.36 -0.77
C GLY A 241 -21.51 1.41 0.18
N ASP A 242 -22.35 0.36 0.09
CA ASP A 242 -23.34 0.05 1.11
C ASP A 242 -22.68 -0.82 2.18
N GLY A 243 -23.10 -0.63 3.42
CA GLY A 243 -22.60 -1.37 4.56
C GLY A 243 -23.62 -1.51 5.66
N LYS A 244 -23.18 -2.12 6.73
CA LYS A 244 -23.96 -2.33 7.95
C LYS A 244 -23.15 -1.93 9.17
N SER A 245 -23.80 -1.34 10.15
CA SER A 245 -23.24 -1.10 11.47
C SER A 245 -23.96 -1.93 12.51
N THR A 246 -23.21 -2.52 13.42
CA THR A 246 -23.74 -3.13 14.64
C THR A 246 -23.22 -2.37 15.85
N PHE A 247 -24.07 -2.25 16.87
CA PHE A 247 -23.69 -1.65 18.13
C PHE A 247 -23.76 -2.70 19.24
N THR A 248 -22.64 -2.95 19.91
CA THR A 248 -22.56 -3.85 21.06
C THR A 248 -22.52 -3.02 22.32
N GLN A 249 -23.49 -3.21 23.21
CA GLN A 249 -23.55 -2.45 24.47
C GLN A 249 -22.36 -2.79 25.39
N VAL A 250 -21.70 -1.74 25.90
CA VAL A 250 -20.68 -1.86 26.94
C VAL A 250 -21.28 -1.44 28.26
N PRO A 251 -21.36 -2.34 29.28
CA PRO A 251 -21.94 -2.00 30.58
C PRO A 251 -21.15 -0.91 31.29
N THR A 252 -21.81 0.16 31.68
CA THR A 252 -21.21 1.34 32.35
C THR A 252 -21.07 1.17 33.87
N GLY A 253 -21.67 0.12 34.43
CA GLY A 253 -21.80 -0.07 35.89
C GLY A 253 -22.92 0.74 36.53
N TYR A 254 -23.75 1.42 35.73
CA TYR A 254 -24.95 2.18 36.15
C TYR A 254 -26.19 1.61 35.44
N PRO A 255 -26.95 0.67 36.05
CA PRO A 255 -28.02 -0.04 35.37
C PRO A 255 -29.13 0.88 34.81
N GLU A 256 -29.41 2.01 35.47
CA GLU A 256 -30.37 2.99 34.96
C GLU A 256 -29.86 3.69 33.68
N PHE A 257 -28.58 3.97 33.62
CA PHE A 257 -27.97 4.52 32.40
C PHE A 257 -27.92 3.46 31.29
N ASP A 258 -27.49 2.25 31.63
CA ASP A 258 -27.44 1.12 30.68
C ASP A 258 -28.82 0.85 30.07
N GLY A 259 -29.89 0.97 30.87
CA GLY A 259 -31.27 0.85 30.39
C GLY A 259 -31.71 1.98 29.46
N LEU A 260 -31.22 3.20 29.67
CA LEU A 260 -31.52 4.36 28.79
C LEU A 260 -30.78 4.20 27.43
N LEU A 261 -29.59 3.64 27.42
CA LEU A 261 -28.81 3.44 26.19
C LEU A 261 -29.57 2.58 25.18
N GLY A 262 -30.35 1.61 25.61
CA GLY A 262 -31.20 0.79 24.73
C GLY A 262 -32.29 1.55 24.00
N THR A 263 -32.57 2.82 24.41
CA THR A 263 -33.50 3.71 23.71
C THR A 263 -32.81 4.64 22.71
N ILE A 264 -31.46 4.71 22.75
CA ILE A 264 -30.64 5.58 21.93
C ILE A 264 -29.94 4.74 20.81
N PHE A 265 -29.40 3.60 21.20
CA PHE A 265 -28.65 2.74 20.28
C PHE A 265 -29.46 1.51 19.90
N PRO A 266 -29.47 1.12 18.64
CA PRO A 266 -30.08 -0.13 18.14
C PRO A 266 -29.18 -1.33 18.42
N PHE A 267 -29.11 -1.78 19.68
CA PHE A 267 -28.27 -2.93 20.08
C PHE A 267 -28.72 -4.26 19.49
N ASP A 268 -30.00 -4.35 19.11
CA ASP A 268 -30.57 -5.56 18.51
C ASP A 268 -30.70 -5.39 16.99
N GLY A 269 -29.64 -5.69 16.26
CA GLY A 269 -29.72 -5.71 14.80
C GLY A 269 -28.59 -4.98 14.07
N GLU A 270 -28.74 -4.94 12.75
CA GLU A 270 -27.84 -4.25 11.84
C GLU A 270 -28.51 -2.95 11.37
N VAL A 271 -27.75 -1.88 11.29
CA VAL A 271 -28.19 -0.57 10.80
C VAL A 271 -27.52 -0.31 9.45
N PRO A 272 -28.26 0.01 8.39
CA PRO A 272 -27.68 0.36 7.11
C PRO A 272 -26.76 1.58 7.19
N ILE A 273 -25.63 1.51 6.50
CA ILE A 273 -24.71 2.64 6.32
C ILE A 273 -24.32 2.78 4.85
N GLU A 274 -23.97 3.99 4.47
CA GLU A 274 -23.36 4.32 3.18
C GLU A 274 -22.00 4.99 3.45
N ALA A 275 -21.00 4.63 2.64
CA ALA A 275 -19.67 5.25 2.70
C ALA A 275 -19.14 5.48 1.28
N SER A 276 -18.25 6.46 1.12
CA SER A 276 -17.60 6.77 -0.14
C SER A 276 -16.11 7.00 0.09
N ILE A 277 -15.26 6.34 -0.70
CA ILE A 277 -13.82 6.53 -0.64
C ILE A 277 -13.30 6.82 -2.05
N ALA A 278 -12.66 7.97 -2.21
CA ALA A 278 -11.95 8.36 -3.44
C ALA A 278 -10.50 7.84 -3.37
N PHE A 279 -10.06 7.20 -4.46
CA PHE A 279 -8.71 6.68 -4.64
C PHE A 279 -7.99 7.50 -5.72
N PRO A 280 -6.70 7.80 -5.52
CA PRO A 280 -5.94 8.70 -6.37
C PRO A 280 -5.68 8.14 -7.76
N ASP A 281 -5.45 9.03 -8.71
CA ASP A 281 -4.72 8.70 -9.91
C ASP A 281 -3.22 8.53 -9.61
N PHE A 282 -2.49 7.93 -10.54
CA PHE A 282 -1.05 7.73 -10.41
C PHE A 282 -0.38 7.85 -11.77
N TRP A 283 0.46 8.87 -11.94
CA TRP A 283 1.28 8.98 -13.13
C TRP A 283 2.77 8.83 -12.82
N ASN A 284 3.49 8.24 -13.75
CA ASN A 284 4.91 7.96 -13.62
C ASN A 284 5.66 8.26 -14.90
N VAL A 285 6.90 8.72 -14.75
CA VAL A 285 7.89 8.78 -15.83
C VAL A 285 9.19 8.14 -15.36
N GLY A 286 9.89 7.47 -16.25
CA GLY A 286 11.13 6.79 -15.92
C GLY A 286 12.14 6.76 -17.06
N LEU A 287 13.39 6.61 -16.67
CA LEU A 287 14.52 6.34 -17.57
C LEU A 287 15.23 5.08 -17.10
N ALA A 288 15.61 4.21 -18.02
CA ALA A 288 16.44 3.07 -17.71
C ALA A 288 17.59 2.95 -18.72
N TRP A 289 18.67 2.35 -18.25
CA TRP A 289 19.78 1.90 -19.08
C TRP A 289 20.07 0.44 -18.78
N GLN A 290 20.11 -0.38 -19.83
CA GLN A 290 20.28 -1.83 -19.76
C GLN A 290 21.40 -2.28 -20.69
N ASN A 291 22.21 -3.20 -20.21
CA ASN A 291 23.15 -3.98 -21.02
C ASN A 291 23.14 -5.46 -20.57
N GLU A 292 24.09 -6.26 -21.04
CA GLU A 292 24.16 -7.71 -20.71
C GLU A 292 24.28 -7.98 -19.19
N LYS A 293 24.81 -7.04 -18.40
CA LYS A 293 25.11 -7.25 -16.97
C LYS A 293 24.36 -6.31 -16.03
N TRP A 294 23.94 -5.15 -16.50
CA TRP A 294 23.41 -4.10 -15.65
C TRP A 294 22.07 -3.58 -16.15
N THR A 295 21.14 -3.41 -15.23
CA THR A 295 19.99 -2.55 -15.40
C THR A 295 20.08 -1.44 -14.35
N ILE A 296 20.04 -0.18 -14.78
CA ILE A 296 19.98 0.99 -13.90
C ILE A 296 18.75 1.77 -14.30
N SER A 297 17.86 2.05 -13.35
CA SER A 297 16.60 2.73 -13.62
C SER A 297 16.31 3.79 -12.56
N GLY A 298 15.78 4.93 -13.00
CA GLY A 298 15.24 5.98 -12.16
C GLY A 298 13.81 6.31 -12.57
N GLN A 299 12.97 6.61 -11.59
CA GLN A 299 11.55 6.89 -11.81
C GLN A 299 11.10 8.03 -10.91
N TYR A 300 10.23 8.88 -11.44
CA TYR A 300 9.47 9.87 -10.70
C TYR A 300 7.99 9.63 -10.93
N GLY A 301 7.20 9.69 -9.86
CA GLY A 301 5.76 9.55 -9.93
C GLY A 301 5.06 10.52 -9.00
N VAL A 302 3.78 10.77 -9.24
CA VAL A 302 2.91 11.53 -8.33
C VAL A 302 1.59 10.79 -8.21
N MET A 303 1.16 10.57 -6.97
CA MET A 303 -0.18 10.10 -6.64
C MET A 303 -1.07 11.31 -6.34
N GLY A 304 -2.17 11.43 -7.08
CA GLY A 304 -3.13 12.53 -6.98
C GLY A 304 -4.08 12.37 -5.79
N TRP A 305 -3.54 12.32 -4.59
CA TRP A 305 -4.31 12.11 -3.35
C TRP A 305 -5.24 13.28 -2.99
N SER A 306 -5.11 14.44 -3.63
CA SER A 306 -5.99 15.58 -3.41
C SER A 306 -7.48 15.30 -3.65
N VAL A 307 -7.80 14.18 -4.33
CA VAL A 307 -9.19 13.69 -4.46
C VAL A 307 -9.77 13.12 -3.16
N TYR A 308 -8.93 12.77 -2.18
CA TYR A 308 -9.37 12.24 -0.88
C TYR A 308 -9.54 13.37 0.14
N GLU A 309 -10.60 14.17 -0.04
CA GLU A 309 -10.91 15.34 0.78
C GLU A 309 -11.58 14.97 2.10
N GLU A 310 -12.46 13.96 2.10
CA GLU A 310 -13.25 13.56 3.25
C GLU A 310 -13.63 12.07 3.24
N LEU A 311 -13.94 11.53 4.41
CA LEU A 311 -14.50 10.20 4.61
C LEU A 311 -15.92 10.34 5.19
N PRO A 312 -16.97 10.28 4.37
CA PRO A 312 -18.36 10.25 4.83
C PRO A 312 -18.74 8.84 5.28
N ILE A 313 -19.38 8.75 6.45
CA ILE A 313 -20.08 7.57 6.97
C ILE A 313 -21.49 8.03 7.31
N ILE A 314 -22.43 7.62 6.48
CA ILE A 314 -23.81 8.09 6.54
C ILE A 314 -24.71 6.95 7.03
N PHE A 315 -25.58 7.27 7.97
CA PHE A 315 -26.64 6.40 8.47
C PHE A 315 -27.97 6.93 7.96
N PRO A 316 -28.52 6.41 6.84
CA PRO A 316 -29.73 6.96 6.21
C PRO A 316 -30.96 6.93 7.14
N GLU A 317 -31.07 5.90 7.97
CA GLU A 317 -32.18 5.69 8.89
C GLU A 317 -31.96 6.36 10.27
N ASN A 318 -30.69 6.67 10.62
CA ASN A 318 -30.30 7.27 11.90
C ASN A 318 -29.29 8.42 11.68
N PRO A 319 -29.71 9.55 11.07
CA PRO A 319 -28.79 10.62 10.65
C PRO A 319 -27.95 11.21 11.80
N GLU A 320 -28.38 11.07 13.06
CA GLU A 320 -27.64 11.49 14.25
C GLU A 320 -26.31 10.72 14.47
N PHE A 321 -26.16 9.55 13.90
CA PHE A 321 -24.90 8.77 13.94
C PHE A 321 -24.00 9.07 12.76
N SER A 322 -24.49 9.79 11.75
CA SER A 322 -23.72 10.15 10.57
C SER A 322 -22.55 11.07 10.89
N SER A 323 -21.44 10.87 10.22
CA SER A 323 -20.24 11.70 10.34
C SER A 323 -19.54 11.86 9.00
N VAL A 324 -18.95 13.04 8.82
CA VAL A 324 -18.05 13.31 7.68
C VAL A 324 -16.73 13.77 8.27
N ARG A 325 -15.68 12.95 8.12
CA ARG A 325 -14.36 13.28 8.62
C ARG A 325 -13.56 13.97 7.53
N PRO A 326 -13.00 15.18 7.77
CA PRO A 326 -12.10 15.81 6.83
C PRO A 326 -10.77 15.02 6.75
N GLU A 327 -10.28 14.76 5.54
CA GLU A 327 -8.98 14.13 5.30
C GLU A 327 -8.02 15.14 4.67
N ASN A 328 -8.47 15.90 3.65
CA ASN A 328 -7.74 16.98 2.97
C ASN A 328 -6.33 16.55 2.55
N PHE A 329 -6.22 15.35 1.95
CA PHE A 329 -4.94 14.86 1.46
C PHE A 329 -4.40 15.76 0.34
N GLU A 330 -3.07 15.76 0.16
CA GLU A 330 -2.37 16.50 -0.88
C GLU A 330 -1.72 15.52 -1.87
N ASP A 331 -1.40 15.98 -3.07
CA ASP A 331 -0.71 15.14 -4.05
C ASP A 331 0.70 14.79 -3.55
N ALA A 332 1.08 13.53 -3.67
CA ALA A 332 2.31 13.00 -3.09
C ALA A 332 3.32 12.57 -4.18
N PRO A 333 4.46 13.25 -4.29
CA PRO A 333 5.53 12.88 -5.20
C PRO A 333 6.38 11.73 -4.64
N GLN A 334 6.94 10.92 -5.56
CA GLN A 334 7.81 9.78 -5.25
C GLN A 334 9.04 9.79 -6.15
N TRP A 335 10.21 9.52 -5.56
CA TRP A 335 11.47 9.32 -6.27
C TRP A 335 12.00 7.92 -6.04
N ARG A 336 12.37 7.24 -7.11
CA ARG A 336 12.83 5.85 -7.06
C ARG A 336 14.07 5.67 -7.90
N ILE A 337 15.02 4.87 -7.41
CA ILE A 337 16.18 4.42 -8.16
C ILE A 337 16.44 2.95 -7.88
N GLY A 338 16.72 2.18 -8.92
CA GLY A 338 17.01 0.76 -8.82
C GLY A 338 18.20 0.35 -9.67
N VAL A 339 18.96 -0.61 -9.18
CA VAL A 339 20.11 -1.20 -9.89
C VAL A 339 20.00 -2.72 -9.79
N GLU A 340 20.09 -3.40 -10.94
CA GLU A 340 20.19 -4.84 -11.03
C GLU A 340 21.53 -5.21 -11.66
N PHE A 341 22.19 -6.20 -11.09
CA PHE A 341 23.43 -6.78 -11.59
C PHE A 341 23.27 -8.27 -11.86
N ARG A 342 23.42 -8.69 -13.09
CA ARG A 342 23.50 -10.09 -13.49
C ARG A 342 24.87 -10.66 -13.13
N ALA A 343 24.93 -11.44 -12.06
CA ALA A 343 26.16 -12.00 -11.54
C ALA A 343 26.67 -13.14 -12.42
N ASP A 344 25.75 -13.97 -12.92
CA ASP A 344 26.02 -15.05 -13.89
C ASP A 344 24.75 -15.39 -14.70
N GLU A 345 24.71 -16.58 -15.32
CA GLU A 345 23.59 -17.04 -16.16
C GLU A 345 22.31 -17.33 -15.38
N HIS A 346 22.39 -17.40 -14.04
CA HIS A 346 21.28 -17.81 -13.17
C HIS A 346 20.97 -16.84 -12.05
N TRP A 347 21.89 -15.97 -11.66
CA TRP A 347 21.76 -15.13 -10.47
C TRP A 347 21.81 -13.65 -10.80
N ASP A 348 20.78 -12.93 -10.31
CA ASP A 348 20.76 -11.47 -10.32
C ASP A 348 20.75 -10.93 -8.88
N LEU A 349 21.45 -9.82 -8.68
CA LEU A 349 21.50 -9.06 -7.42
C LEU A 349 20.88 -7.69 -7.65
N ARG A 350 20.19 -7.15 -6.65
CA ARG A 350 19.51 -5.84 -6.74
C ARG A 350 19.72 -5.01 -5.50
N ILE A 351 19.72 -3.72 -5.73
CA ILE A 351 19.57 -2.71 -4.69
C ILE A 351 18.61 -1.64 -5.20
N GLY A 352 17.84 -1.08 -4.28
CA GLY A 352 16.87 -0.03 -4.59
C GLY A 352 16.80 1.03 -3.49
N TYR A 353 16.36 2.22 -3.88
CA TYR A 353 16.06 3.33 -2.99
C TYR A 353 14.76 4.00 -3.43
N LEU A 354 13.93 4.32 -2.45
CA LEU A 354 12.68 5.05 -2.60
C LEU A 354 12.66 6.23 -1.61
N GLU A 355 12.20 7.37 -2.07
CA GLU A 355 11.72 8.47 -1.24
C GLU A 355 10.29 8.80 -1.66
N ASP A 356 9.38 8.80 -0.67
CA ASP A 356 7.94 8.83 -0.87
C ASP A 356 7.30 9.80 0.13
N GLU A 357 6.77 10.91 -0.36
CA GLU A 357 6.20 11.94 0.49
C GLU A 357 4.78 11.54 0.95
N THR A 358 4.45 11.94 2.18
CA THR A 358 3.11 11.69 2.72
C THR A 358 2.09 12.65 2.13
N PRO A 359 0.92 12.17 1.66
CA PRO A 359 -0.18 13.04 1.26
C PRO A 359 -0.97 13.61 2.44
N GLN A 360 -0.87 13.01 3.62
CA GLN A 360 -1.72 13.33 4.76
C GLN A 360 -1.26 14.62 5.45
N PRO A 361 -2.12 15.65 5.64
CA PRO A 361 -1.79 16.81 6.45
C PRO A 361 -1.59 16.42 7.92
N ALA A 362 -0.73 17.14 8.65
CA ALA A 362 -0.47 16.85 10.06
C ALA A 362 -1.74 16.85 10.92
N ALA A 363 -2.68 17.74 10.62
CA ALA A 363 -3.97 17.82 11.29
C ALA A 363 -4.89 16.61 11.00
N GLY A 364 -4.71 15.92 9.89
CA GLY A 364 -5.46 14.73 9.48
C GLY A 364 -4.98 13.44 10.14
N MET A 365 -3.77 13.42 10.72
CA MET A 365 -3.25 12.23 11.40
C MET A 365 -4.12 11.83 12.58
N SER A 366 -4.38 10.51 12.69
CA SER A 366 -5.26 9.95 13.70
C SER A 366 -4.96 8.47 13.96
N PRO A 367 -5.59 7.85 14.96
CA PRO A 367 -5.54 6.40 15.14
C PRO A 367 -5.98 5.57 13.93
N LEU A 368 -6.78 6.13 13.03
CA LEU A 368 -7.17 5.47 11.78
C LEU A 368 -5.98 5.34 10.82
N LEU A 369 -5.23 6.42 10.66
CA LEU A 369 -4.04 6.48 9.81
C LEU A 369 -3.11 7.59 10.34
N GLY A 370 -1.89 7.22 10.67
CA GLY A 370 -0.80 8.15 11.03
C GLY A 370 0.31 8.06 10.00
N ASP A 371 0.11 8.68 8.83
CA ASP A 371 1.03 8.60 7.71
C ASP A 371 2.19 9.60 7.82
N ALA A 372 3.36 9.23 7.26
CA ALA A 372 4.58 10.04 7.28
C ALA A 372 5.42 9.84 6.01
N THR A 373 6.21 10.83 5.64
CA THR A 373 7.21 10.71 4.57
C THR A 373 8.20 9.58 4.89
N ARG A 374 8.47 8.72 3.90
CA ARG A 374 9.34 7.55 4.05
C ARG A 374 10.51 7.54 3.08
N LYS A 375 11.60 6.94 3.55
CA LYS A 375 12.74 6.51 2.75
C LYS A 375 12.87 5.00 2.89
N ALA A 376 12.96 4.30 1.77
CA ALA A 376 13.08 2.85 1.80
C ALA A 376 14.36 2.39 1.08
N TYR A 377 14.98 1.37 1.65
CA TYR A 377 16.20 0.76 1.12
C TYR A 377 15.92 -0.71 0.85
N MET A 378 16.16 -1.15 -0.37
CA MET A 378 15.85 -2.50 -0.80
C MET A 378 17.09 -3.26 -1.20
N GLY A 379 17.05 -4.58 -0.93
CA GLY A 379 18.01 -5.54 -1.44
C GLY A 379 17.31 -6.77 -1.95
N GLY A 380 17.70 -7.28 -3.13
CA GLY A 380 17.03 -8.41 -3.75
C GLY A 380 17.96 -9.39 -4.41
N LEU A 381 17.46 -10.62 -4.58
CA LEU A 381 18.15 -11.73 -5.21
C LEU A 381 17.17 -12.48 -6.13
N SER A 382 17.63 -12.92 -7.31
CA SER A 382 16.91 -13.88 -8.14
C SER A 382 17.75 -15.10 -8.44
N TYR A 383 17.03 -16.21 -8.58
CA TYR A 383 17.50 -17.37 -9.30
C TYR A 383 16.60 -17.66 -10.50
N HIS A 384 17.16 -17.77 -11.69
CA HIS A 384 16.38 -18.02 -12.90
C HIS A 384 17.01 -19.05 -13.84
N THR A 385 16.14 -19.67 -14.62
CA THR A 385 16.46 -20.57 -15.73
C THR A 385 15.64 -20.12 -16.95
N ASP A 386 15.73 -20.82 -18.06
CA ASP A 386 14.93 -20.54 -19.26
C ASP A 386 13.41 -20.64 -19.01
N ARG A 387 12.97 -21.42 -18.01
CA ARG A 387 11.55 -21.75 -17.77
C ARG A 387 10.95 -21.12 -16.54
N PHE A 388 11.74 -20.78 -15.55
CA PHE A 388 11.23 -20.16 -14.33
C PHE A 388 12.22 -19.16 -13.75
N ARG A 389 11.68 -18.24 -12.98
CA ARG A 389 12.41 -17.25 -12.19
C ARG A 389 11.80 -17.16 -10.80
N PHE A 390 12.63 -17.26 -9.77
CA PHE A 390 12.27 -16.98 -8.38
C PHE A 390 12.97 -15.70 -7.95
N ASP A 391 12.21 -14.75 -7.40
CA ASP A 391 12.70 -13.48 -6.90
C ASP A 391 12.33 -13.33 -5.43
N ILE A 392 13.29 -12.83 -4.64
CA ILE A 392 13.10 -12.45 -3.25
C ILE A 392 13.77 -11.10 -3.00
N ALA A 393 13.10 -10.22 -2.26
CA ALA A 393 13.69 -8.95 -1.85
C ALA A 393 13.24 -8.57 -0.44
N TYR A 394 14.12 -7.92 0.27
CA TYR A 394 13.84 -7.30 1.56
C TYR A 394 13.82 -5.80 1.40
N GLU A 395 12.81 -5.16 1.95
CA GLU A 395 12.64 -3.72 2.01
C GLU A 395 12.74 -3.27 3.46
N PHE A 396 13.59 -2.30 3.69
CA PHE A 396 13.74 -1.61 4.96
C PHE A 396 13.26 -0.18 4.79
N VAL A 397 12.22 0.18 5.52
CA VAL A 397 11.59 1.49 5.43
C VAL A 397 11.93 2.33 6.64
N ASP A 398 12.40 3.56 6.41
CA ASP A 398 12.73 4.59 7.39
C ASP A 398 11.74 5.75 7.23
N SER A 399 10.81 5.91 8.18
CA SER A 399 9.84 7.00 8.18
C SER A 399 10.13 8.05 9.22
N GLU A 400 9.77 9.26 8.91
CA GLU A 400 9.85 10.38 9.83
C GLU A 400 8.89 10.20 11.01
N GLU A 401 9.33 10.53 12.21
CA GLU A 401 8.44 10.72 13.35
C GLU A 401 7.63 11.99 13.12
N ARG A 402 6.30 11.91 13.22
CA ARG A 402 5.44 13.01 12.81
C ARG A 402 4.43 13.37 13.88
N SER A 403 4.32 14.69 14.17
CA SER A 403 3.42 15.27 15.17
C SER A 403 2.16 15.85 14.51
N THR A 404 1.04 15.78 15.22
CA THR A 404 -0.18 16.54 14.90
C THR A 404 -0.04 18.05 15.17
N ASP A 405 1.04 18.49 15.79
CA ASP A 405 1.32 19.88 16.18
C ASP A 405 0.19 20.56 17.00
N GLY A 406 -0.60 19.77 17.72
CA GLY A 406 -1.76 20.23 18.47
C GLY A 406 -2.96 20.63 17.62
N GLN A 407 -2.99 20.27 16.32
CA GLN A 407 -4.01 20.69 15.37
C GLN A 407 -4.84 19.51 14.84
N SER A 408 -4.80 18.33 15.49
CA SER A 408 -5.60 17.18 15.06
C SER A 408 -7.06 17.54 14.86
N TYR A 409 -7.66 17.15 13.74
CA TYR A 409 -9.10 17.33 13.48
C TYR A 409 -9.98 16.65 14.52
N ASP A 410 -9.51 15.56 15.11
CA ASP A 410 -10.21 14.80 16.15
C ASP A 410 -9.92 15.32 17.57
N GLY A 411 -9.04 16.33 17.71
CA GLY A 411 -8.56 16.82 19.01
C GLY A 411 -7.64 15.84 19.75
N PHE A 412 -7.27 14.71 19.12
CA PHE A 412 -6.38 13.70 19.67
C PHE A 412 -4.95 13.97 19.22
N ASN A 413 -4.17 14.63 20.08
CA ASN A 413 -2.89 15.18 19.71
C ASN A 413 -1.73 14.34 20.20
N GLY A 414 -0.73 14.18 19.34
CA GLY A 414 0.47 13.45 19.66
C GLY A 414 1.38 13.24 18.47
N THR A 415 2.34 12.38 18.68
CA THR A 415 3.35 12.00 17.70
C THR A 415 3.15 10.54 17.33
N TYR A 416 3.06 10.28 16.06
CA TYR A 416 3.01 8.93 15.48
C TYR A 416 4.39 8.54 14.98
N LYS A 417 4.73 7.28 15.21
CA LYS A 417 5.94 6.66 14.74
C LYS A 417 5.61 5.26 14.27
N ALA A 418 5.89 4.94 13.01
CA ALA A 418 5.53 3.65 12.43
C ALA A 418 6.74 2.90 11.86
N GLU A 419 6.74 1.56 11.84
CA GLU A 419 7.78 0.65 11.32
C GLU A 419 7.14 -0.42 10.44
N SER A 420 7.77 -0.78 9.29
CA SER A 420 7.29 -1.91 8.46
C SER A 420 8.43 -2.55 7.68
N PRO A 421 9.05 -3.60 8.17
CA PRO A 421 9.86 -4.45 7.32
C PRO A 421 8.96 -5.22 6.34
N LEU A 422 9.41 -5.37 5.08
CA LEU A 422 8.69 -6.10 4.05
C LEU A 422 9.59 -7.18 3.44
N LEU A 423 8.98 -8.32 3.11
CA LEU A 423 9.63 -9.40 2.37
C LEU A 423 8.83 -9.73 1.11
N HIS A 424 9.35 -9.35 -0.04
CA HIS A 424 8.74 -9.60 -1.35
C HIS A 424 9.19 -10.94 -1.91
N MET A 425 8.25 -11.70 -2.47
CA MET A 425 8.54 -12.98 -3.12
C MET A 425 7.68 -13.13 -4.38
N SER A 426 8.29 -13.61 -5.45
CA SER A 426 7.55 -13.97 -6.66
C SER A 426 8.17 -15.15 -7.39
N LEU A 427 7.33 -15.89 -8.11
CA LEU A 427 7.70 -16.99 -8.97
C LEU A 427 7.07 -16.79 -10.34
N THR A 428 7.90 -16.72 -11.38
CA THR A 428 7.47 -16.57 -12.77
C THR A 428 7.77 -17.84 -13.55
N PHE A 429 6.79 -18.30 -14.32
CA PHE A 429 6.93 -19.42 -15.27
C PHE A 429 6.77 -18.93 -16.70
N LYS A 430 7.55 -19.52 -17.62
CA LYS A 430 7.49 -19.33 -19.08
C LYS A 430 7.09 -20.65 -19.75
N PHE A 431 6.14 -20.58 -20.71
CA PHE A 431 5.56 -21.73 -21.38
C PHE A 431 5.77 -21.66 -22.90
#